data_231594cb9ec11de7287b9f9ebfa62900
#
_entry.id   231594cb9ec11de7287b9f9ebfa62900
#
_cell.length_a   1.000
_cell.length_b   1.000
_cell.length_c   1.000
_cell.angle_alpha   90.00
_cell.angle_beta   90.00
_cell.angle_gamma   90.00
#
_symmetry.space_group_name_H-M   'P 1'
#
loop_
_entity.id
_entity.type
_entity.pdbx_description
1 polymer ?
#
loop_
_entity_poly.entity_id
_entity_poly.type
_entity_poly.pdbx_seq_one_letter_code
_entity_poly.pdbx_strand_id
1 'polypeptide(L)'
;MAYIGLARPTIAKLTEPANTYADPFTCGRAIQIDITPQFAEGSLYADDIKAEYDKEFKYADITLNTSTLPIKAHEIMFGHTTAEDSVTYKASDESKYVGFGFRVAEKVDGVRKYTASWLYKVKFTEGQESYKVKGDNIEYQTPSITGQAMALPDGRWKDVKIFDTEAEAIAWLDEKGGKTTD
;
A
#
# COMPACT_ATOMS: atom_id res chain seq x y z
N MET A 1 22.63 -5.61 1.83
CA MET A 1 21.32 -5.53 2.50
C MET A 1 20.40 -6.55 1.85
N ALA A 2 19.75 -7.37 2.62
CA ALA A 2 18.77 -8.35 2.11
C ALA A 2 17.48 -8.21 2.91
N TYR A 3 16.36 -8.05 2.21
CA TYR A 3 15.04 -8.09 2.81
C TYR A 3 14.67 -9.54 3.17
N ILE A 4 14.19 -9.76 4.38
CA ILE A 4 13.97 -11.12 4.91
C ILE A 4 12.49 -11.40 5.15
N GLY A 5 11.67 -10.40 5.32
CA GLY A 5 10.26 -10.61 5.61
C GLY A 5 9.42 -9.35 5.45
N LEU A 6 8.29 -9.52 4.81
CA LEU A 6 7.24 -8.54 4.62
C LEU A 6 6.12 -8.83 5.61
N ALA A 7 5.60 -7.82 6.27
CA ALA A 7 4.44 -7.98 7.14
C ALA A 7 3.67 -6.68 7.37
N ARG A 8 2.48 -6.84 7.95
CA ARG A 8 1.59 -5.80 8.44
C ARG A 8 1.21 -4.78 7.36
N PRO A 9 0.51 -5.20 6.30
CA PRO A 9 -0.09 -4.26 5.36
C PRO A 9 -1.17 -3.47 6.10
N THR A 10 -0.87 -2.21 6.40
CA THR A 10 -1.74 -1.30 7.17
C THR A 10 -2.43 -0.35 6.22
N ILE A 11 -3.75 -0.28 6.32
CA ILE A 11 -4.59 0.64 5.55
C ILE A 11 -5.23 1.60 6.54
N ALA A 12 -5.30 2.88 6.19
CA ALA A 12 -6.03 3.89 6.95
C ALA A 12 -6.84 4.78 6.02
N LYS A 13 -8.03 5.16 6.48
CA LYS A 13 -8.90 6.07 5.74
C LYS A 13 -8.25 7.45 5.63
N LEU A 14 -8.12 7.96 4.40
CA LEU A 14 -7.65 9.33 4.14
C LEU A 14 -8.84 10.29 4.12
N THR A 15 -8.71 11.39 4.85
CA THR A 15 -9.67 12.50 4.83
C THR A 15 -9.03 13.71 4.15
N GLU A 16 -9.58 14.10 3.01
CA GLU A 16 -9.17 15.30 2.27
C GLU A 16 -10.10 16.49 2.63
N PRO A 17 -9.65 17.75 2.56
CA PRO A 17 -8.32 18.21 2.12
C PRO A 17 -7.26 18.24 3.23
N ALA A 18 -7.61 17.88 4.48
CA ALA A 18 -6.70 17.95 5.62
C ALA A 18 -5.55 16.92 5.56
N ASN A 19 -5.65 15.90 4.70
CA ASN A 19 -4.70 14.81 4.55
C ASN A 19 -4.41 14.10 5.88
N THR A 20 -5.45 13.90 6.68
CA THR A 20 -5.41 13.17 7.94
C THR A 20 -5.88 11.73 7.77
N TYR A 21 -5.40 10.86 8.63
CA TYR A 21 -5.72 9.45 8.59
C TYR A 21 -6.54 9.05 9.82
N ALA A 22 -7.42 8.07 9.63
CA ALA A 22 -8.24 7.51 10.68
C ALA A 22 -8.49 6.01 10.45
N ASP A 23 -8.94 5.32 11.48
CA ASP A 23 -9.36 3.91 11.43
C ASP A 23 -8.32 2.95 10.82
N PRO A 24 -7.05 2.98 11.27
CA PRO A 24 -6.04 2.08 10.74
C PRO A 24 -6.39 0.62 11.04
N PHE A 25 -6.20 -0.24 10.06
CA PHE A 25 -6.37 -1.68 10.21
C PHE A 25 -5.33 -2.45 9.40
N THR A 26 -5.10 -3.70 9.77
CA THR A 26 -4.22 -4.61 9.03
C THR A 26 -5.03 -5.36 7.97
N CYS A 27 -4.65 -5.22 6.70
CA CYS A 27 -5.30 -5.85 5.57
C CYS A 27 -4.79 -7.29 5.37
N GLY A 28 -5.23 -8.21 6.22
CA GLY A 28 -4.78 -9.60 6.19
C GLY A 28 -3.29 -9.77 6.50
N ARG A 29 -2.70 -10.84 5.97
CA ARG A 29 -1.24 -11.08 6.03
C ARG A 29 -0.66 -10.84 4.65
N ALA A 30 0.33 -9.96 4.56
CA ALA A 30 1.01 -9.68 3.30
C ALA A 30 1.74 -10.92 2.79
N ILE A 31 1.54 -11.22 1.52
CA ILE A 31 2.26 -12.26 0.78
C ILE A 31 3.32 -11.61 -0.10
N GLN A 32 2.90 -10.60 -0.86
CA GLN A 32 3.76 -9.84 -1.76
C GLN A 32 3.23 -8.42 -1.91
N ILE A 33 4.14 -7.47 -2.01
CA ILE A 33 3.83 -6.06 -2.34
C ILE A 33 4.83 -5.63 -3.39
N ASP A 34 4.33 -5.20 -4.54
CA ASP A 34 5.13 -4.62 -5.61
C ASP A 34 4.77 -3.15 -5.76
N ILE A 35 5.77 -2.29 -5.85
CA ILE A 35 5.60 -0.85 -6.02
C ILE A 35 6.51 -0.41 -7.16
N THR A 36 5.91 0.07 -8.25
CA THR A 36 6.62 0.50 -9.45
C THR A 36 6.35 1.97 -9.72
N PRO A 37 7.28 2.89 -9.38
CA PRO A 37 7.14 4.30 -9.68
C PRO A 37 7.17 4.56 -11.19
N GLN A 38 6.28 5.42 -11.66
CA GLN A 38 6.20 5.89 -13.02
C GLN A 38 6.61 7.36 -13.10
N PHE A 39 7.42 7.70 -14.09
CA PHE A 39 7.96 9.04 -14.28
C PHE A 39 7.59 9.59 -15.66
N ALA A 40 7.39 10.91 -15.74
CA ALA A 40 7.48 11.64 -16.98
C ALA A 40 8.95 11.95 -17.26
N GLU A 41 9.40 11.68 -18.46
CA GLU A 41 10.78 11.94 -18.86
C GLU A 41 10.79 12.84 -20.08
N GLY A 42 11.66 13.87 -20.05
CA GLY A 42 11.91 14.78 -21.15
C GLY A 42 13.40 14.84 -21.45
N SER A 43 13.76 14.88 -22.73
CA SER A 43 15.14 15.08 -23.16
C SER A 43 15.18 16.18 -24.20
N LEU A 44 16.06 17.16 -24.00
CA LEU A 44 16.38 18.16 -24.99
C LEU A 44 17.69 17.77 -25.68
N TYR A 45 17.67 17.73 -27.01
CA TYR A 45 18.84 17.52 -27.83
C TYR A 45 19.23 18.86 -28.48
N ALA A 46 20.49 19.25 -28.36
CA ALA A 46 21.06 20.40 -29.02
C ALA A 46 22.44 19.98 -29.59
N ASP A 47 22.73 20.39 -30.83
CA ASP A 47 23.96 20.03 -31.55
C ASP A 47 24.26 18.52 -31.60
N ASP A 48 23.22 17.71 -31.83
CA ASP A 48 23.26 16.24 -31.84
C ASP A 48 23.71 15.57 -30.52
N ILE A 49 23.72 16.32 -29.42
CA ILE A 49 24.02 15.83 -28.08
C ILE A 49 22.78 15.99 -27.18
N LYS A 50 22.64 15.04 -26.25
CA LYS A 50 21.62 15.17 -25.20
C LYS A 50 22.07 16.27 -24.23
N ALA A 51 21.46 17.47 -24.35
CA ALA A 51 21.83 18.66 -23.60
C ALA A 51 21.17 18.70 -22.22
N GLU A 52 19.92 18.27 -22.12
CA GLU A 52 19.18 18.24 -20.86
C GLU A 52 18.31 16.99 -20.77
N TYR A 53 18.13 16.50 -19.53
CA TYR A 53 17.24 15.41 -19.18
C TYR A 53 16.48 15.78 -17.91
N ASP A 54 15.17 15.76 -18.00
CA ASP A 54 14.28 16.02 -16.87
C ASP A 54 13.41 14.80 -16.57
N LYS A 55 13.13 14.58 -15.28
CA LYS A 55 12.39 13.43 -14.80
C LYS A 55 11.49 13.84 -13.64
N GLU A 56 10.18 13.68 -13.81
CA GLU A 56 9.17 14.04 -12.84
C GLU A 56 8.33 12.82 -12.44
N PHE A 57 8.05 12.68 -11.14
CA PHE A 57 7.19 11.61 -10.63
C PHE A 57 5.73 11.84 -11.06
N LYS A 58 5.10 10.81 -11.60
CA LYS A 58 3.67 10.84 -11.98
C LYS A 58 2.80 10.13 -10.94
N TYR A 59 3.05 8.86 -10.74
CA TYR A 59 2.37 7.97 -9.81
C TYR A 59 3.19 6.70 -9.60
N ALA A 60 2.79 5.84 -8.68
CA ALA A 60 3.37 4.52 -8.56
C ALA A 60 2.27 3.45 -8.64
N ASP A 61 2.47 2.45 -9.48
CA ASP A 61 1.60 1.27 -9.52
C ASP A 61 1.92 0.37 -8.32
N ILE A 62 0.87 -0.16 -7.70
CA ILE A 62 0.96 -1.03 -6.53
C ILE A 62 0.22 -2.33 -6.84
N THR A 63 0.83 -3.45 -6.49
CA THR A 63 0.16 -4.74 -6.40
C THR A 63 0.30 -5.29 -5.00
N LEU A 64 -0.80 -5.58 -4.35
CA LEU A 64 -0.87 -6.15 -3.01
C LEU A 64 -1.51 -7.52 -3.06
N ASN A 65 -0.73 -8.56 -2.73
CA ASN A 65 -1.22 -9.91 -2.51
C ASN A 65 -1.30 -10.17 -1.00
N THR A 66 -2.47 -10.53 -0.53
CA THR A 66 -2.74 -10.78 0.89
C THR A 66 -3.40 -12.14 1.11
N SER A 67 -3.30 -12.67 2.31
CA SER A 67 -3.92 -13.95 2.66
C SER A 67 -5.45 -13.89 2.64
N THR A 68 -6.02 -12.73 2.96
CA THR A 68 -7.46 -12.48 3.03
C THR A 68 -7.75 -11.00 2.91
N LEU A 69 -8.94 -10.65 2.49
CA LEU A 69 -9.44 -9.30 2.44
C LEU A 69 -10.53 -9.13 3.52
N PRO A 70 -10.26 -8.42 4.62
CA PRO A 70 -11.25 -8.25 5.68
C PRO A 70 -12.42 -7.37 5.23
N ILE A 71 -13.61 -7.55 5.82
CA ILE A 71 -14.82 -6.77 5.50
C ILE A 71 -14.57 -5.26 5.59
N LYS A 72 -13.79 -4.83 6.58
CA LYS A 72 -13.42 -3.42 6.75
C LYS A 72 -12.66 -2.84 5.53
N ALA A 73 -11.90 -3.68 4.81
CA ALA A 73 -11.22 -3.27 3.59
C ALA A 73 -12.23 -2.91 2.48
N HIS A 74 -13.31 -3.67 2.34
CA HIS A 74 -14.35 -3.39 1.36
C HIS A 74 -15.02 -2.03 1.59
N GLU A 75 -15.24 -1.65 2.84
CA GLU A 75 -15.80 -0.34 3.18
C GLU A 75 -14.81 0.80 2.95
N ILE A 76 -13.58 0.66 3.47
CA ILE A 76 -12.61 1.77 3.50
C ILE A 76 -11.91 1.94 2.16
N MET A 77 -11.56 0.85 1.47
CA MET A 77 -10.83 0.92 0.21
C MET A 77 -11.75 1.07 -1.00
N PHE A 78 -12.84 0.30 -1.06
CA PHE A 78 -13.69 0.22 -2.25
C PHE A 78 -15.02 0.95 -2.10
N GLY A 79 -15.40 1.34 -0.89
CA GLY A 79 -16.63 2.10 -0.66
C GLY A 79 -17.90 1.26 -0.69
N HIS A 80 -17.80 -0.07 -0.55
CA HIS A 80 -18.94 -0.95 -0.50
C HIS A 80 -19.77 -0.76 0.78
N THR A 81 -21.04 -1.12 0.71
CA THR A 81 -21.89 -1.17 1.89
C THR A 81 -21.62 -2.48 2.65
N THR A 82 -21.21 -2.36 3.90
CA THR A 82 -20.92 -3.51 4.76
C THR A 82 -21.93 -3.63 5.89
N ALA A 83 -22.20 -4.87 6.29
CA ALA A 83 -22.89 -5.21 7.53
C ALA A 83 -22.01 -6.22 8.28
N GLU A 84 -22.43 -6.70 9.46
CA GLU A 84 -21.62 -7.48 10.38
C GLU A 84 -20.83 -8.62 9.69
N ASP A 85 -21.49 -9.38 8.82
CA ASP A 85 -20.91 -10.51 8.09
C ASP A 85 -21.18 -10.47 6.58
N SER A 86 -21.52 -9.32 6.04
CA SER A 86 -21.87 -9.19 4.62
C SER A 86 -21.31 -7.95 3.97
N VAL A 87 -21.03 -8.07 2.68
CA VAL A 87 -20.62 -6.97 1.80
C VAL A 87 -21.58 -6.92 0.62
N THR A 88 -22.16 -5.75 0.36
CA THR A 88 -23.02 -5.53 -0.78
C THR A 88 -22.30 -4.63 -1.79
N TYR A 89 -22.13 -5.13 -3.00
CA TYR A 89 -21.52 -4.41 -4.11
C TYR A 89 -22.60 -3.69 -4.91
N LYS A 90 -22.39 -2.42 -5.21
CA LYS A 90 -23.25 -1.62 -6.06
C LYS A 90 -22.45 -1.07 -7.23
N ALA A 91 -23.07 -0.97 -8.39
CA ALA A 91 -22.45 -0.39 -9.58
C ALA A 91 -22.04 1.10 -9.39
N SER A 92 -22.60 1.76 -8.37
CA SER A 92 -22.28 3.15 -7.99
C SER A 92 -21.18 3.27 -6.95
N ASP A 93 -20.63 2.15 -6.45
CA ASP A 93 -19.56 2.19 -5.44
C ASP A 93 -18.28 2.74 -6.06
N GLU A 94 -17.62 3.61 -5.32
CA GLU A 94 -16.37 4.23 -5.76
C GLU A 94 -15.24 3.93 -4.76
N SER A 95 -14.11 3.49 -5.28
CA SER A 95 -12.89 3.32 -4.48
C SER A 95 -12.46 4.64 -3.87
N LYS A 96 -12.08 4.58 -2.61
CA LYS A 96 -11.68 5.75 -1.82
C LYS A 96 -10.17 5.87 -1.74
N TYR A 97 -9.67 7.07 -1.51
CA TYR A 97 -8.25 7.28 -1.21
C TYR A 97 -7.95 6.84 0.22
N VAL A 98 -6.85 6.12 0.36
CA VAL A 98 -6.37 5.57 1.63
C VAL A 98 -4.88 5.83 1.81
N GLY A 99 -4.40 5.83 3.05
CA GLY A 99 -2.99 5.65 3.37
C GLY A 99 -2.66 4.17 3.38
N PHE A 100 -1.50 3.81 2.88
CA PHE A 100 -1.04 2.42 2.83
C PHE A 100 0.37 2.29 3.39
N GLY A 101 0.54 1.44 4.36
CA GLY A 101 1.82 1.18 4.98
C GLY A 101 2.13 -0.29 5.17
N PHE A 102 3.39 -0.62 5.27
CA PHE A 102 3.88 -1.97 5.54
C PHE A 102 5.28 -1.91 6.14
N ARG A 103 5.71 -2.99 6.75
CA ARG A 103 7.08 -3.15 7.22
C ARG A 103 7.80 -4.32 6.56
N VAL A 104 9.10 -4.17 6.42
CA VAL A 104 9.99 -5.22 5.93
C VAL A 104 11.10 -5.40 6.95
N ALA A 105 11.41 -6.66 7.31
CA ALA A 105 12.60 -6.96 8.07
C ALA A 105 13.79 -7.08 7.11
N GLU A 106 14.92 -6.49 7.48
CA GLU A 106 16.16 -6.56 6.71
C GLU A 106 17.33 -6.95 7.61
N LYS A 107 18.38 -7.47 7.01
CA LYS A 107 19.64 -7.76 7.71
C LYS A 107 20.74 -6.86 7.16
N VAL A 108 21.28 -6.00 8.03
CA VAL A 108 22.36 -5.08 7.72
C VAL A 108 23.55 -5.45 8.62
N ASP A 109 24.66 -5.84 8.01
CA ASP A 109 25.91 -6.20 8.72
C ASP A 109 25.71 -7.18 9.91
N GLY A 110 24.84 -8.17 9.70
CA GLY A 110 24.52 -9.17 10.72
C GLY A 110 23.43 -8.76 11.71
N VAL A 111 23.04 -7.50 11.77
CA VAL A 111 21.99 -6.98 12.66
C VAL A 111 20.65 -6.92 11.93
N ARG A 112 19.57 -7.36 12.61
CA ARG A 112 18.22 -7.24 12.10
C ARG A 112 17.70 -5.83 12.35
N LYS A 113 17.19 -5.20 11.27
CA LYS A 113 16.50 -3.90 11.32
C LYS A 113 15.13 -4.01 10.65
N TYR A 114 14.28 -3.03 10.86
CA TYR A 114 12.92 -3.03 10.36
C TYR A 114 12.65 -1.72 9.62
N THR A 115 12.40 -1.85 8.33
CA THR A 115 12.06 -0.71 7.47
C THR A 115 10.54 -0.63 7.34
N ALA A 116 9.98 0.48 7.81
CA ALA A 116 8.57 0.81 7.62
C ALA A 116 8.41 1.79 6.46
N SER A 117 7.45 1.54 5.60
CA SER A 117 7.08 2.38 4.47
C SER A 117 5.64 2.84 4.60
N TRP A 118 5.38 4.10 4.28
CA TRP A 118 4.05 4.70 4.25
C TRP A 118 3.83 5.45 2.94
N LEU A 119 2.79 5.08 2.20
CA LEU A 119 2.32 5.76 0.98
C LEU A 119 1.13 6.63 1.37
N TYR A 120 1.21 7.91 1.04
CA TYR A 120 0.29 8.91 1.56
C TYR A 120 -1.10 8.87 0.92
N LYS A 121 -1.18 8.69 -0.38
CA LYS A 121 -2.44 8.73 -1.11
C LYS A 121 -2.50 7.61 -2.13
N VAL A 122 -3.23 6.57 -1.79
CA VAL A 122 -3.38 5.37 -2.62
C VAL A 122 -4.85 5.14 -2.93
N LYS A 123 -5.15 4.80 -4.17
CA LYS A 123 -6.46 4.33 -4.59
C LYS A 123 -6.33 2.92 -5.13
N PHE A 124 -7.00 1.98 -4.48
CA PHE A 124 -7.02 0.59 -4.90
C PHE A 124 -8.20 0.31 -5.81
N THR A 125 -8.02 -0.64 -6.72
CA THR A 125 -9.05 -1.18 -7.59
C THR A 125 -9.27 -2.64 -7.21
N GLU A 126 -10.51 -3.08 -7.24
CA GLU A 126 -10.85 -4.48 -7.01
C GLU A 126 -10.10 -5.38 -8.00
N GLY A 127 -9.58 -6.48 -7.48
CA GLY A 127 -8.89 -7.47 -8.28
C GLY A 127 -9.85 -8.49 -8.88
N GLN A 128 -9.28 -9.35 -9.71
CA GLN A 128 -10.00 -10.53 -10.21
C GLN A 128 -10.21 -11.53 -9.08
N GLU A 129 -11.42 -12.00 -8.93
CA GLU A 129 -11.75 -13.14 -8.07
C GLU A 129 -11.64 -14.44 -8.86
N SER A 130 -10.97 -15.43 -8.30
CA SER A 130 -10.81 -16.74 -8.90
C SER A 130 -11.01 -17.82 -7.84
N TYR A 131 -11.92 -18.73 -8.09
CA TYR A 131 -12.25 -19.82 -7.18
C TYR A 131 -12.10 -21.15 -7.91
N LYS A 132 -11.39 -22.10 -7.30
CA LYS A 132 -11.20 -23.44 -7.84
C LYS A 132 -11.75 -24.49 -6.89
N VAL A 133 -12.21 -25.59 -7.45
CA VAL A 133 -12.63 -26.78 -6.69
C VAL A 133 -11.41 -27.38 -6.01
N LYS A 134 -11.58 -27.85 -4.77
CA LYS A 134 -10.56 -28.61 -4.05
C LYS A 134 -10.27 -29.90 -4.81
N GLY A 135 -9.01 -30.03 -5.27
CA GLY A 135 -8.49 -31.27 -5.84
C GLY A 135 -7.85 -32.18 -4.76
N ASP A 136 -7.04 -33.14 -5.18
CA ASP A 136 -6.30 -34.02 -4.30
C ASP A 136 -5.26 -33.27 -3.45
N ASN A 137 -4.75 -32.13 -3.94
CA ASN A 137 -3.87 -31.22 -3.23
C ASN A 137 -4.61 -29.97 -2.77
N ILE A 138 -4.21 -29.41 -1.63
CA ILE A 138 -4.73 -28.15 -1.12
C ILE A 138 -3.96 -27.01 -1.78
N GLU A 139 -4.64 -26.25 -2.64
CA GLU A 139 -4.12 -25.02 -3.22
C GLU A 139 -4.81 -23.81 -2.59
N TYR A 140 -4.02 -22.93 -1.97
CA TYR A 140 -4.54 -21.67 -1.42
C TYR A 140 -4.68 -20.64 -2.54
N GLN A 141 -5.86 -20.04 -2.62
CA GLN A 141 -6.13 -18.92 -3.50
C GLN A 141 -6.18 -17.65 -2.66
N THR A 142 -5.42 -16.66 -3.06
CA THR A 142 -5.23 -15.44 -2.28
C THR A 142 -5.63 -14.21 -3.08
N PRO A 143 -6.31 -13.22 -2.45
CA PRO A 143 -6.68 -11.99 -3.13
C PRO A 143 -5.45 -11.23 -3.64
N SER A 144 -5.57 -10.72 -4.87
CA SER A 144 -4.60 -9.81 -5.47
C SER A 144 -5.32 -8.53 -5.86
N ILE A 145 -4.93 -7.42 -5.27
CA ILE A 145 -5.51 -6.11 -5.54
C ILE A 145 -4.44 -5.18 -6.11
N THR A 146 -4.83 -4.35 -7.04
CA THR A 146 -3.96 -3.36 -7.66
C THR A 146 -4.38 -1.96 -7.25
N GLY A 147 -3.47 -1.01 -7.33
CA GLY A 147 -3.76 0.37 -7.00
C GLY A 147 -2.70 1.31 -7.52
N GLN A 148 -2.94 2.59 -7.33
CA GLN A 148 -2.00 3.64 -7.68
C GLN A 148 -1.77 4.57 -6.50
N ALA A 149 -0.50 4.86 -6.22
CA ALA A 149 -0.09 5.87 -5.28
C ALA A 149 0.16 7.19 -6.00
N MET A 150 -0.40 8.25 -5.47
CA MET A 150 -0.25 9.61 -5.97
C MET A 150 0.48 10.48 -4.96
N ALA A 151 1.06 11.58 -5.43
CA ALA A 151 1.61 12.59 -4.55
C ALA A 151 0.51 13.42 -3.90
N LEU A 152 0.76 13.86 -2.67
CA LEU A 152 -0.01 14.91 -2.02
C LEU A 152 0.27 16.27 -2.69
N PRO A 153 -0.56 17.31 -2.43
CA PRO A 153 -0.31 18.65 -2.97
C PRO A 153 1.05 19.26 -2.61
N ASP A 154 1.67 18.79 -1.53
CA ASP A 154 3.01 19.19 -1.09
C ASP A 154 4.15 18.39 -1.77
N GLY A 155 3.82 17.46 -2.68
CA GLY A 155 4.76 16.64 -3.43
C GLY A 155 5.17 15.33 -2.74
N ARG A 156 4.81 15.09 -1.48
CA ARG A 156 5.12 13.84 -0.79
C ARG A 156 4.24 12.70 -1.31
N TRP A 157 4.83 11.55 -1.60
CA TRP A 157 4.08 10.37 -2.00
C TRP A 157 4.41 9.14 -1.16
N LYS A 158 5.64 9.07 -0.61
CA LYS A 158 6.11 7.95 0.20
C LYS A 158 7.09 8.41 1.27
N ASP A 159 6.93 7.88 2.49
CA ASP A 159 7.92 7.93 3.56
C ASP A 159 8.50 6.55 3.82
N VAL A 160 9.78 6.52 4.17
CA VAL A 160 10.48 5.30 4.59
C VAL A 160 11.30 5.61 5.84
N LYS A 161 11.16 4.79 6.87
CA LYS A 161 11.92 4.94 8.10
C LYS A 161 12.43 3.59 8.59
N ILE A 162 13.68 3.56 9.05
CA ILE A 162 14.35 2.37 9.55
C ILE A 162 14.37 2.41 11.07
N PHE A 163 14.07 1.28 11.70
CA PHE A 163 13.99 1.10 13.14
C PHE A 163 14.85 -0.08 13.58
N ASP A 164 15.29 -0.03 14.82
CA ASP A 164 16.06 -1.12 15.44
C ASP A 164 15.15 -2.25 15.94
N THR A 165 13.90 -1.94 16.29
CA THR A 165 12.92 -2.91 16.77
C THR A 165 11.66 -2.97 15.91
N GLU A 166 11.05 -4.15 15.91
CA GLU A 166 9.77 -4.36 15.23
C GLU A 166 8.64 -3.52 15.85
N ALA A 167 8.65 -3.38 17.16
CA ALA A 167 7.63 -2.64 17.89
C ALA A 167 7.62 -1.14 17.52
N GLU A 168 8.79 -0.53 17.35
CA GLU A 168 8.91 0.87 16.91
C GLU A 168 8.39 1.05 15.48
N ALA A 169 8.70 0.12 14.56
CA ALA A 169 8.20 0.16 13.20
C ALA A 169 6.67 0.05 13.14
N ILE A 170 6.08 -0.81 13.98
CA ILE A 170 4.64 -0.97 14.11
C ILE A 170 4.00 0.30 14.70
N ALA A 171 4.58 0.84 15.77
CA ALA A 171 4.07 2.07 16.40
C ALA A 171 4.07 3.25 15.41
N TRP A 172 5.12 3.37 14.61
CA TRP A 172 5.18 4.40 13.57
C TRP A 172 4.11 4.24 12.48
N LEU A 173 3.83 3.00 12.04
CA LEU A 173 2.75 2.74 11.09
C LEU A 173 1.36 3.07 11.69
N ASP A 174 1.15 2.74 12.96
CA ASP A 174 -0.08 3.06 13.67
C ASP A 174 -0.26 4.58 13.84
N GLU A 175 0.82 5.30 14.19
CA GLU A 175 0.84 6.76 14.27
C GLU A 175 0.52 7.39 12.90
N LYS A 176 1.18 6.94 11.82
CA LYS A 176 0.89 7.40 10.46
C LYS A 176 -0.56 7.13 10.06
N GLY A 177 -1.13 6.01 10.49
CA GLY A 177 -2.53 5.66 10.27
C GLY A 177 -3.54 6.44 11.10
N GLY A 178 -3.08 7.32 11.99
CA GLY A 178 -3.95 8.14 12.84
C GLY A 178 -4.45 7.43 14.11
N LYS A 179 -3.77 6.35 14.53
CA LYS A 179 -4.06 5.71 15.81
C LYS A 179 -3.45 6.57 16.92
N THR A 180 -4.29 7.18 17.72
CA THR A 180 -3.87 7.84 18.97
C THR A 180 -3.35 6.78 19.93
N THR A 181 -2.10 6.93 20.36
CA THR A 181 -1.56 6.17 21.48
C THR A 181 -2.10 6.86 22.75
N ASP A 182 -3.04 6.21 23.45
CA ASP A 182 -3.41 6.59 24.81
C ASP A 182 -2.28 6.23 25.78
#